data_3ccbe96e9b17c864f6c53a42ce6ed10a
#
_entry.id   3ccbe96e9b17c864f6c53a42ce6ed10a
#
_cell.length_a   1.000
_cell.length_b   1.000
_cell.length_c   1.000
_cell.angle_alpha   90.00
_cell.angle_beta   90.00
_cell.angle_gamma   90.00
#
_symmetry.space_group_name_H-M   'P 1'
#
loop_
_entity.id
_entity.type
_entity.pdbx_description
1 polymer ?
#
loop_
_entity_poly.entity_id
_entity_poly.type
_entity_poly.pdbx_seq_one_letter_code
_entity_poly.pdbx_strand_id
1 'polypeptide(L)'
;MNYKLHKILASIALVLEILIVLIIFAKIKNMANIHEITQGFNTTYILLILVVIISMFLFSLSIVSTYKKEKEDLYAENQIKVLEDESEKENTRKEKEDKKEDKKVDIETFLNKIQPKDDSKLNLEKYSEKLLSNIAKELDIVQGLLFNRIKNSDEFTIVGKYAYFGETEPQNFKLGETLSGQVAKNQAILNLSEIPENYITILSGLGTSSPNHLIIIPVIFNNETIAIIELASFKEFKKEIVDMFSEISEHIAKSLSKY
;
A
#
# COMPACT_ATOMS: atom_id res chain seq x y z
N MET A 1 5.15 10.02 -22.57
CA MET A 1 6.25 11.00 -22.39
C MET A 1 7.23 10.43 -21.35
N ASN A 2 8.51 10.47 -21.61
CA ASN A 2 9.50 9.71 -20.79
C ASN A 2 9.84 10.45 -19.48
N TYR A 3 9.07 10.23 -18.40
CA TYR A 3 9.22 10.89 -17.09
C TYR A 3 10.62 10.71 -16.46
N LYS A 4 11.28 9.56 -16.75
CA LYS A 4 12.66 9.34 -16.29
C LYS A 4 13.62 10.36 -16.92
N LEU A 5 13.43 10.67 -18.22
CA LEU A 5 14.26 11.65 -18.91
C LEU A 5 14.06 13.07 -18.34
N HIS A 6 12.81 13.46 -18.03
CA HIS A 6 12.53 14.75 -17.41
C HIS A 6 13.13 14.89 -16.01
N LYS A 7 13.07 13.84 -15.19
CA LYS A 7 13.70 13.82 -13.85
C LYS A 7 15.22 13.99 -13.97
N ILE A 8 15.85 13.28 -14.92
CA ILE A 8 17.32 13.40 -15.16
C ILE A 8 17.67 14.79 -15.65
N LEU A 9 16.94 15.36 -16.61
CA LEU A 9 17.19 16.70 -17.12
C LEU A 9 17.02 17.78 -16.05
N ALA A 10 15.98 17.68 -15.22
CA ALA A 10 15.75 18.59 -14.10
C ALA A 10 16.87 18.51 -13.06
N SER A 11 17.38 17.31 -12.75
CA SER A 11 18.50 17.13 -11.84
C SER A 11 19.80 17.70 -12.40
N ILE A 12 20.07 17.54 -13.69
CA ILE A 12 21.24 18.12 -14.37
C ILE A 12 21.15 19.64 -14.37
N ALA A 13 19.98 20.22 -14.66
CA ALA A 13 19.76 21.66 -14.63
C ALA A 13 20.02 22.26 -13.25
N LEU A 14 19.56 21.62 -12.18
CA LEU A 14 19.81 22.05 -10.79
C LEU A 14 21.31 22.03 -10.45
N VAL A 15 22.02 20.97 -10.84
CA VAL A 15 23.48 20.86 -10.62
C VAL A 15 24.24 21.95 -11.36
N LEU A 16 23.87 22.24 -12.61
CA LEU A 16 24.45 23.32 -13.40
C LEU A 16 24.21 24.70 -12.77
N GLU A 17 22.99 24.95 -12.28
CA GLU A 17 22.65 26.19 -11.60
C GLU A 17 23.51 26.39 -10.34
N ILE A 18 23.66 25.38 -9.50
CA ILE A 18 24.51 25.43 -8.30
C ILE A 18 25.96 25.71 -8.71
N LEU A 19 26.48 25.09 -9.75
CA LEU A 19 27.83 25.34 -10.26
C LEU A 19 28.02 26.81 -10.71
N ILE A 20 27.06 27.35 -11.45
CA ILE A 20 27.09 28.74 -11.91
C ILE A 20 27.08 29.70 -10.71
N VAL A 21 26.24 29.46 -9.70
CA VAL A 21 26.18 30.27 -8.48
C VAL A 21 27.52 30.23 -7.73
N LEU A 22 28.17 29.06 -7.62
CA LEU A 22 29.49 28.92 -6.99
C LEU A 22 30.58 29.68 -7.74
N ILE A 23 30.57 29.67 -9.08
CA ILE A 23 31.51 30.41 -9.92
C ILE A 23 31.32 31.92 -9.73
N ILE A 24 30.06 32.40 -9.73
CA ILE A 24 29.76 33.83 -9.50
C ILE A 24 30.20 34.24 -8.09
N PHE A 25 29.91 33.39 -7.08
CA PHE A 25 30.33 33.63 -5.70
C PHE A 25 31.85 33.75 -5.57
N ALA A 26 32.61 32.84 -6.19
CA ALA A 26 34.08 32.89 -6.18
C ALA A 26 34.61 34.14 -6.89
N LYS A 27 33.99 34.55 -7.99
CA LYS A 27 34.38 35.76 -8.73
C LYS A 27 34.10 37.03 -7.97
N ILE A 28 32.96 37.14 -7.30
CA ILE A 28 32.60 38.28 -6.43
C ILE A 28 33.56 38.36 -5.24
N LYS A 29 33.87 37.23 -4.58
CA LYS A 29 34.81 37.17 -3.46
C LYS A 29 36.20 37.65 -3.86
N ASN A 30 36.66 37.25 -5.06
CA ASN A 30 37.96 37.67 -5.59
C ASN A 30 38.02 39.19 -5.90
N MET A 31 36.92 39.74 -6.45
CA MET A 31 36.79 41.18 -6.71
C MET A 31 36.70 41.98 -5.40
N ALA A 32 36.01 41.48 -4.37
CA ALA A 32 35.93 42.12 -3.06
C ALA A 32 37.29 42.24 -2.37
N ASN A 33 38.14 41.23 -2.50
CA ASN A 33 39.49 41.24 -1.95
C ASN A 33 40.43 42.26 -2.65
N ILE A 34 40.12 42.64 -3.90
CA ILE A 34 40.95 43.57 -4.69
C ILE A 34 40.59 45.07 -4.42
N HIS A 35 39.34 45.34 -4.01
CA HIS A 35 38.85 46.73 -3.99
C HIS A 35 38.45 47.30 -2.61
N GLU A 36 38.67 46.61 -1.48
CA GLU A 36 38.30 47.05 -0.11
C GLU A 36 36.84 47.57 0.06
N ILE A 37 35.93 47.29 -0.87
CA ILE A 37 34.54 47.77 -0.87
C ILE A 37 33.65 46.76 -0.15
N THR A 38 33.44 46.95 1.16
CA THR A 38 32.73 45.97 1.99
C THR A 38 31.19 46.15 2.06
N GLN A 39 30.66 47.33 1.76
CA GLN A 39 29.25 47.69 2.03
C GLN A 39 28.21 47.19 1.04
N GLY A 40 28.56 46.80 -0.19
CA GLY A 40 27.62 46.29 -1.21
C GLY A 40 27.54 44.74 -1.32
N PHE A 41 28.50 44.04 -0.73
CA PHE A 41 28.65 42.59 -0.94
C PHE A 41 27.67 41.74 -0.14
N ASN A 42 27.26 42.18 1.05
CA ASN A 42 26.32 41.43 1.89
C ASN A 42 24.95 41.27 1.21
N THR A 43 24.44 42.29 0.55
CA THR A 43 23.18 42.25 -0.20
C THR A 43 23.25 41.31 -1.41
N THR A 44 24.39 41.29 -2.09
CA THR A 44 24.59 40.37 -3.25
C THR A 44 24.67 38.92 -2.82
N TYR A 45 25.30 38.62 -1.68
CA TYR A 45 25.31 37.26 -1.13
C TYR A 45 23.94 36.81 -0.68
N ILE A 46 23.14 37.64 -0.04
CA ILE A 46 21.77 37.35 0.37
C ILE A 46 20.91 37.07 -0.85
N LEU A 47 21.03 37.85 -1.93
CA LEU A 47 20.32 37.62 -3.18
C LEU A 47 20.68 36.27 -3.83
N LEU A 48 21.97 35.90 -3.87
CA LEU A 48 22.44 34.63 -4.39
C LEU A 48 21.88 33.44 -3.60
N ILE A 49 21.88 33.51 -2.28
CA ILE A 49 21.30 32.48 -1.41
C ILE A 49 19.80 32.38 -1.66
N LEU A 50 19.10 33.48 -1.82
CA LEU A 50 17.66 33.50 -2.08
C LEU A 50 17.30 32.86 -3.43
N VAL A 51 18.10 33.08 -4.48
CA VAL A 51 17.94 32.42 -5.78
C VAL A 51 18.07 30.90 -5.65
N VAL A 52 19.07 30.40 -4.90
CA VAL A 52 19.27 28.96 -4.68
C VAL A 52 18.07 28.34 -3.93
N ILE A 53 17.57 29.03 -2.90
CA ILE A 53 16.42 28.57 -2.11
C ILE A 53 15.16 28.47 -3.01
N ILE A 54 14.90 29.51 -3.83
CA ILE A 54 13.77 29.50 -4.76
C ILE A 54 13.89 28.37 -5.77
N SER A 55 15.08 28.14 -6.31
CA SER A 55 15.34 27.07 -7.26
C SER A 55 15.11 25.69 -6.65
N MET A 56 15.60 25.43 -5.44
CA MET A 56 15.34 24.19 -4.71
C MET A 56 13.84 23.99 -4.43
N PHE A 57 13.12 25.06 -4.11
CA PHE A 57 11.69 25.00 -3.90
C PHE A 57 10.92 24.64 -5.19
N LEU A 58 11.24 25.30 -6.31
CA LEU A 58 10.64 25.02 -7.62
C LEU A 58 10.98 23.59 -8.09
N PHE A 59 12.21 23.11 -7.84
CA PHE A 59 12.60 21.75 -8.14
C PHE A 59 11.78 20.72 -7.33
N SER A 60 11.57 20.97 -6.05
CA SER A 60 10.71 20.15 -5.19
C SER A 60 9.27 20.09 -5.70
N LEU A 61 8.68 21.21 -6.08
CA LEU A 61 7.35 21.28 -6.68
C LEU A 61 7.28 20.50 -8.01
N SER A 62 8.32 20.60 -8.84
CA SER A 62 8.40 19.86 -10.11
C SER A 62 8.43 18.35 -9.88
N ILE A 63 9.16 17.86 -8.88
CA ILE A 63 9.18 16.44 -8.51
C ILE A 63 7.80 15.98 -8.07
N VAL A 64 7.15 16.71 -7.14
CA VAL A 64 5.81 16.36 -6.63
C VAL A 64 4.78 16.32 -7.76
N SER A 65 4.79 17.32 -8.66
CA SER A 65 3.92 17.36 -9.83
C SER A 65 4.12 16.16 -10.77
N THR A 66 5.39 15.77 -10.98
CA THR A 66 5.73 14.61 -11.83
C THR A 66 5.27 13.30 -11.21
N TYR A 67 5.41 13.13 -9.89
CA TYR A 67 4.91 11.95 -9.18
C TYR A 67 3.39 11.83 -9.25
N LYS A 68 2.68 12.96 -9.11
CA LYS A 68 1.22 12.97 -9.21
C LYS A 68 0.75 12.54 -10.61
N LYS A 69 1.40 13.07 -11.64
CA LYS A 69 1.06 12.76 -13.03
C LYS A 69 1.42 11.33 -13.44
N GLU A 70 2.56 10.79 -12.98
CA GLU A 70 2.97 9.39 -13.18
C GLU A 70 1.95 8.42 -12.56
N LYS A 71 1.39 8.80 -11.41
CA LYS A 71 0.35 8.03 -10.72
C LYS A 71 -1.00 8.08 -11.47
N GLU A 72 -1.39 9.25 -11.97
CA GLU A 72 -2.61 9.41 -12.77
C GLU A 72 -2.52 8.64 -14.10
N ASP A 73 -1.38 8.67 -14.79
CA ASP A 73 -1.17 7.94 -16.05
C ASP A 73 -1.17 6.42 -15.81
N LEU A 74 -0.61 5.93 -14.69
CA LEU A 74 -0.64 4.52 -14.31
C LEU A 74 -2.07 4.04 -14.00
N TYR A 75 -2.88 4.88 -13.34
CA TYR A 75 -4.31 4.58 -13.11
C TYR A 75 -5.09 4.57 -14.41
N ALA A 76 -4.83 5.51 -15.34
CA ALA A 76 -5.46 5.56 -16.64
C ALA A 76 -5.09 4.35 -17.51
N GLU A 77 -3.82 3.93 -17.52
CA GLU A 77 -3.36 2.74 -18.25
C GLU A 77 -3.98 1.45 -17.70
N ASN A 78 -4.11 1.34 -16.36
CA ASN A 78 -4.79 0.21 -15.74
C ASN A 78 -6.29 0.20 -16.03
N GLN A 79 -6.94 1.36 -16.11
CA GLN A 79 -8.36 1.44 -16.52
C GLN A 79 -8.55 1.07 -17.99
N ILE A 80 -7.64 1.46 -18.88
CA ILE A 80 -7.69 1.08 -20.30
C ILE A 80 -7.52 -0.42 -20.44
N LYS A 81 -6.58 -1.04 -19.73
CA LYS A 81 -6.42 -2.51 -19.70
C LYS A 81 -7.66 -3.24 -19.17
N VAL A 82 -8.33 -2.66 -18.17
CA VAL A 82 -9.59 -3.23 -17.65
C VAL A 82 -10.71 -3.11 -18.69
N LEU A 83 -10.78 -2.00 -19.44
CA LEU A 83 -11.78 -1.82 -20.50
C LEU A 83 -11.50 -2.67 -21.75
N GLU A 84 -10.23 -2.90 -22.11
CA GLU A 84 -9.84 -3.83 -23.17
C GLU A 84 -10.15 -5.28 -22.78
N ASP A 85 -9.88 -5.66 -21.53
CA ASP A 85 -10.28 -6.95 -20.95
C ASP A 85 -11.81 -7.12 -20.87
N GLU A 86 -12.58 -6.03 -20.66
CA GLU A 86 -14.05 -6.08 -20.67
C GLU A 86 -14.63 -6.24 -22.08
N SER A 87 -13.98 -5.66 -23.12
CA SER A 87 -14.44 -5.82 -24.50
C SER A 87 -14.16 -7.24 -25.07
N GLU A 88 -13.10 -7.93 -24.62
CA GLU A 88 -12.89 -9.34 -24.93
C GLU A 88 -13.83 -10.27 -24.13
N LYS A 89 -14.31 -9.81 -22.97
CA LYS A 89 -15.25 -10.55 -22.12
C LYS A 89 -16.69 -10.55 -22.62
N GLU A 90 -17.08 -9.61 -23.47
CA GLU A 90 -18.46 -9.58 -24.02
C GLU A 90 -18.69 -10.71 -25.04
N ASN A 91 -17.66 -11.15 -25.76
CA ASN A 91 -17.74 -12.31 -26.66
C ASN A 91 -17.67 -13.66 -25.92
N THR A 92 -17.20 -13.69 -24.68
CA THR A 92 -17.10 -14.91 -23.85
C THR A 92 -18.27 -15.09 -22.87
N ARG A 93 -19.26 -14.19 -22.88
CA ARG A 93 -20.39 -14.21 -21.93
C ARG A 93 -21.37 -15.37 -22.11
N LYS A 94 -21.46 -15.95 -23.31
CA LYS A 94 -22.35 -17.09 -23.57
C LYS A 94 -21.84 -18.43 -23.04
N GLU A 95 -20.53 -18.57 -22.79
CA GLU A 95 -19.95 -19.78 -22.16
C GLU A 95 -19.82 -19.65 -20.62
N LYS A 96 -20.22 -18.51 -20.04
CA LYS A 96 -20.01 -18.19 -18.62
C LYS A 96 -21.24 -18.29 -17.73
N GLU A 97 -22.44 -18.55 -18.28
CA GLU A 97 -23.62 -18.79 -17.45
C GLU A 97 -23.51 -20.11 -16.71
N ASP A 98 -23.02 -21.17 -17.36
CA ASP A 98 -22.78 -22.47 -16.70
C ASP A 98 -21.63 -22.42 -15.67
N LYS A 99 -20.61 -21.55 -15.89
CA LYS A 99 -19.49 -21.39 -14.94
C LYS A 99 -19.80 -20.47 -13.75
N LYS A 100 -20.88 -19.68 -13.79
CA LYS A 100 -21.31 -18.85 -12.66
C LYS A 100 -21.96 -19.64 -11.55
N GLU A 101 -22.68 -20.68 -11.88
CA GLU A 101 -23.29 -21.59 -10.88
C GLU A 101 -22.21 -22.36 -10.14
N ASP A 102 -21.22 -22.94 -10.84
CA ASP A 102 -20.11 -23.67 -10.23
C ASP A 102 -19.22 -22.74 -9.37
N LYS A 103 -19.00 -21.48 -9.79
CA LYS A 103 -18.24 -20.51 -9.02
C LYS A 103 -18.96 -20.05 -7.75
N LYS A 104 -20.28 -19.92 -7.82
CA LYS A 104 -21.11 -19.52 -6.67
C LYS A 104 -21.18 -20.61 -5.60
N VAL A 105 -21.26 -21.87 -6.02
CA VAL A 105 -21.20 -23.03 -5.13
C VAL A 105 -19.85 -23.14 -4.44
N ASP A 106 -18.74 -22.83 -5.14
CA ASP A 106 -17.39 -22.87 -4.58
C ASP A 106 -17.18 -21.76 -3.52
N ILE A 107 -17.67 -20.55 -3.75
CA ILE A 107 -17.61 -19.42 -2.82
C ILE A 107 -18.42 -19.69 -1.55
N GLU A 108 -19.64 -20.19 -1.69
CA GLU A 108 -20.50 -20.53 -0.56
C GLU A 108 -19.89 -21.68 0.26
N THR A 109 -19.34 -22.68 -0.41
CA THR A 109 -18.62 -23.79 0.22
C THR A 109 -17.40 -23.28 1.00
N PHE A 110 -16.62 -22.38 0.40
CA PHE A 110 -15.47 -21.77 1.06
C PHE A 110 -15.90 -20.94 2.27
N LEU A 111 -16.91 -20.08 2.14
CA LEU A 111 -17.44 -19.28 3.22
C LEU A 111 -17.89 -20.15 4.41
N ASN A 112 -18.61 -21.24 4.13
CA ASN A 112 -19.05 -22.20 5.16
C ASN A 112 -17.89 -22.90 5.87
N LYS A 113 -16.75 -23.09 5.20
CA LYS A 113 -15.56 -23.70 5.79
C LYS A 113 -14.79 -22.72 6.66
N ILE A 114 -14.70 -21.46 6.27
CA ILE A 114 -13.90 -20.47 7.00
C ILE A 114 -14.65 -19.87 8.19
N GLN A 115 -15.98 -19.77 8.13
CA GLN A 115 -16.75 -19.22 9.25
C GLN A 115 -16.67 -20.13 10.49
N PRO A 116 -16.39 -19.57 11.68
CA PRO A 116 -16.49 -20.31 12.93
C PRO A 116 -17.92 -20.79 13.19
N LYS A 117 -18.09 -22.10 13.40
CA LYS A 117 -19.44 -22.74 13.51
C LYS A 117 -20.18 -22.46 14.81
N ASP A 118 -19.55 -21.81 15.80
CA ASP A 118 -20.11 -21.59 17.11
C ASP A 118 -19.75 -20.18 17.60
N ASP A 119 -20.33 -19.18 16.93
CA ASP A 119 -20.00 -17.77 17.14
C ASP A 119 -20.69 -17.15 18.37
N SER A 120 -21.78 -17.77 18.87
CA SER A 120 -22.57 -17.22 19.99
C SER A 120 -21.86 -17.20 21.34
N LYS A 121 -20.77 -17.92 21.51
CA LYS A 121 -19.97 -18.02 22.75
C LYS A 121 -18.55 -17.44 22.62
N LEU A 122 -18.17 -16.98 21.43
CA LEU A 122 -16.82 -16.48 21.17
C LEU A 122 -16.79 -14.96 21.42
N ASN A 123 -15.71 -14.49 22.05
CA ASN A 123 -15.36 -13.07 21.99
C ASN A 123 -14.70 -12.77 20.64
N LEU A 124 -14.53 -11.47 20.32
CA LEU A 124 -13.94 -11.03 19.05
C LEU A 124 -12.57 -11.66 18.78
N GLU A 125 -11.72 -11.76 19.78
CA GLU A 125 -10.37 -12.33 19.67
C GLU A 125 -10.43 -13.81 19.24
N LYS A 126 -11.15 -14.65 19.98
CA LYS A 126 -11.30 -16.08 19.67
C LYS A 126 -11.99 -16.33 18.34
N TYR A 127 -12.97 -15.47 17.98
CA TYR A 127 -13.60 -15.53 16.67
C TYR A 127 -12.59 -15.26 15.56
N SER A 128 -11.81 -14.19 15.72
CA SER A 128 -10.79 -13.76 14.75
C SER A 128 -9.70 -14.80 14.55
N GLU A 129 -9.17 -15.38 15.64
CA GLU A 129 -8.17 -16.44 15.57
C GLU A 129 -8.72 -17.69 14.87
N LYS A 130 -9.96 -18.07 15.17
CA LYS A 130 -10.60 -19.23 14.54
C LYS A 130 -10.89 -19.01 13.06
N LEU A 131 -11.31 -17.80 12.68
CA LEU A 131 -11.49 -17.38 11.30
C LEU A 131 -10.16 -17.47 10.53
N LEU A 132 -9.10 -16.89 11.06
CA LEU A 132 -7.76 -16.95 10.46
C LEU A 132 -7.24 -18.39 10.34
N SER A 133 -7.41 -19.20 11.38
CA SER A 133 -7.02 -20.61 11.37
C SER A 133 -7.79 -21.42 10.32
N ASN A 134 -9.07 -21.14 10.11
CA ASN A 134 -9.85 -21.81 9.09
C ASN A 134 -9.42 -21.36 7.68
N ILE A 135 -9.18 -20.06 7.45
CA ILE A 135 -8.65 -19.55 6.18
C ILE A 135 -7.30 -20.19 5.89
N ALA A 136 -6.42 -20.30 6.90
CA ALA A 136 -5.09 -20.86 6.73
C ALA A 136 -5.10 -22.33 6.30
N LYS A 137 -6.09 -23.10 6.72
CA LYS A 137 -6.25 -24.51 6.30
C LYS A 137 -6.65 -24.64 4.83
N GLU A 138 -7.43 -23.71 4.31
CA GLU A 138 -7.92 -23.75 2.93
C GLU A 138 -6.92 -23.14 1.93
N LEU A 139 -6.05 -22.19 2.35
CA LEU A 139 -5.22 -21.38 1.45
C LEU A 139 -3.70 -21.49 1.71
N ASP A 140 -3.23 -22.46 2.46
CA ASP A 140 -1.80 -22.63 2.79
C ASP A 140 -1.15 -21.35 3.37
N ILE A 141 -1.85 -20.65 4.26
CA ILE A 141 -1.37 -19.43 4.90
C ILE A 141 -0.33 -19.79 5.97
N VAL A 142 0.78 -19.06 5.98
CA VAL A 142 1.87 -19.26 6.92
C VAL A 142 1.85 -18.26 8.08
N GLN A 143 1.17 -17.11 7.91
CA GLN A 143 0.89 -16.15 8.97
C GLN A 143 -0.38 -15.37 8.61
N GLY A 144 -1.22 -15.11 9.59
CA GLY A 144 -2.41 -14.29 9.44
C GLY A 144 -2.60 -13.33 10.60
N LEU A 145 -2.99 -12.09 10.29
CA LEU A 145 -3.34 -11.07 11.27
C LEU A 145 -4.72 -10.49 10.96
N LEU A 146 -5.50 -10.22 11.99
CA LEU A 146 -6.77 -9.52 11.86
C LEU A 146 -6.77 -8.32 12.78
N PHE A 147 -6.93 -7.14 12.18
CA PHE A 147 -7.06 -5.87 12.88
C PHE A 147 -8.51 -5.41 12.81
N ASN A 148 -9.03 -4.91 13.92
CA ASN A 148 -10.38 -4.34 13.99
C ASN A 148 -10.29 -2.85 14.27
N ARG A 149 -11.15 -2.07 13.61
CA ARG A 149 -11.23 -0.63 13.80
C ARG A 149 -11.82 -0.33 15.18
N ILE A 150 -11.16 0.54 15.93
CA ILE A 150 -11.69 1.02 17.20
C ILE A 150 -12.93 1.90 16.91
N LYS A 151 -14.01 1.64 17.63
CA LYS A 151 -15.28 2.34 17.42
C LYS A 151 -15.10 3.87 17.56
N ASN A 152 -15.59 4.62 16.59
CA ASN A 152 -15.46 6.08 16.49
C ASN A 152 -14.00 6.59 16.42
N SER A 153 -13.10 5.79 15.92
CA SER A 153 -11.68 6.14 15.72
C SER A 153 -11.22 5.75 14.31
N ASP A 154 -10.11 6.32 13.86
CA ASP A 154 -9.42 5.91 12.63
C ASP A 154 -8.32 4.87 12.89
N GLU A 155 -8.21 4.40 14.12
CA GLU A 155 -7.19 3.45 14.56
C GLU A 155 -7.68 2.01 14.46
N PHE A 156 -6.79 1.13 13.98
CA PHE A 156 -6.97 -0.31 13.89
C PHE A 156 -6.06 -1.00 14.90
N THR A 157 -6.61 -1.93 15.66
CA THR A 157 -5.89 -2.71 16.68
C THR A 157 -5.98 -4.19 16.37
N ILE A 158 -4.93 -4.93 16.74
CA ILE A 158 -4.88 -6.38 16.56
C ILE A 158 -5.94 -7.08 17.41
N VAL A 159 -6.73 -7.96 16.80
CA VAL A 159 -7.76 -8.76 17.48
C VAL A 159 -7.66 -10.25 17.19
N GLY A 160 -6.84 -10.66 16.24
CA GLY A 160 -6.61 -12.06 15.94
C GLY A 160 -5.26 -12.29 15.30
N LYS A 161 -4.61 -13.41 15.68
CA LYS A 161 -3.31 -13.83 15.16
C LYS A 161 -3.33 -15.32 14.82
N TYR A 162 -2.75 -15.67 13.68
CA TYR A 162 -2.48 -17.04 13.30
C TYR A 162 -1.01 -17.21 12.98
N ALA A 163 -0.33 -18.16 13.63
CA ALA A 163 1.08 -18.47 13.43
C ALA A 163 2.02 -17.24 13.51
N TYR A 164 1.67 -16.27 14.37
CA TYR A 164 2.51 -15.11 14.64
C TYR A 164 3.45 -15.42 15.80
N PHE A 165 4.76 -15.33 15.54
CA PHE A 165 5.83 -15.64 16.50
C PHE A 165 6.77 -14.44 16.72
N GLY A 166 6.31 -13.21 16.41
CA GLY A 166 7.09 -12.01 16.67
C GLY A 166 7.32 -11.79 18.16
N GLU A 167 8.49 -11.25 18.54
CA GLU A 167 8.83 -10.92 19.92
C GLU A 167 7.96 -9.80 20.51
N THR A 168 7.40 -8.95 19.63
CA THR A 168 6.51 -7.83 19.98
C THR A 168 5.14 -8.01 19.36
N GLU A 169 4.11 -7.44 19.97
CA GLU A 169 2.78 -7.41 19.38
C GLU A 169 2.77 -6.61 18.06
N PRO A 170 1.95 -7.04 17.07
CA PRO A 170 1.74 -6.25 15.86
C PRO A 170 1.29 -4.83 16.19
N GLN A 171 1.89 -3.84 15.55
CA GLN A 171 1.61 -2.44 15.85
C GLN A 171 0.22 -2.04 15.34
N ASN A 172 -0.48 -1.25 16.15
CA ASN A 172 -1.68 -0.54 15.70
C ASN A 172 -1.32 0.47 14.61
N PHE A 173 -2.27 0.78 13.75
CA PHE A 173 -2.10 1.77 12.69
C PHE A 173 -3.38 2.58 12.48
N LYS A 174 -3.25 3.75 11.87
CA LYS A 174 -4.39 4.58 11.51
C LYS A 174 -4.74 4.46 10.04
N LEU A 175 -5.95 4.86 9.72
CA LEU A 175 -6.43 4.95 8.34
C LEU A 175 -5.46 5.77 7.46
N GLY A 176 -4.92 5.15 6.42
CA GLY A 176 -3.93 5.75 5.53
C GLY A 176 -2.48 5.63 5.97
N GLU A 177 -2.20 5.13 7.19
CA GLU A 177 -0.85 4.80 7.65
C GLU A 177 -0.53 3.35 7.28
N THR A 178 0.74 3.03 7.02
CA THR A 178 1.20 1.70 6.63
C THR A 178 0.51 1.14 5.36
N LEU A 179 0.88 -0.04 4.89
CA LEU A 179 0.18 -0.71 3.78
C LEU A 179 -1.27 -1.02 4.14
N SER A 180 -1.50 -1.55 5.34
CA SER A 180 -2.83 -1.94 5.80
C SER A 180 -3.75 -0.75 6.05
N GLY A 181 -3.22 0.37 6.56
CA GLY A 181 -3.98 1.61 6.67
C GLY A 181 -4.34 2.22 5.32
N GLN A 182 -3.48 2.07 4.31
CA GLN A 182 -3.79 2.50 2.94
C GLN A 182 -4.86 1.62 2.30
N VAL A 183 -4.79 0.30 2.49
CA VAL A 183 -5.85 -0.63 2.06
C VAL A 183 -7.17 -0.28 2.73
N ALA A 184 -7.15 0.01 4.04
CA ALA A 184 -8.34 0.43 4.78
C ALA A 184 -8.96 1.71 4.19
N LYS A 185 -8.15 2.69 3.82
CA LYS A 185 -8.58 3.96 3.23
C LYS A 185 -9.09 3.82 1.80
N ASN A 186 -8.41 3.01 0.98
CA ASN A 186 -8.73 2.83 -0.43
C ASN A 186 -9.86 1.83 -0.65
N GLN A 187 -10.20 1.02 0.37
CA GLN A 187 -11.21 -0.03 0.32
C GLN A 187 -10.98 -1.04 -0.83
N ALA A 188 -9.74 -1.30 -1.16
CA ALA A 188 -9.34 -2.18 -2.24
C ALA A 188 -8.31 -3.20 -1.75
N ILE A 189 -8.48 -4.46 -2.16
CA ILE A 189 -7.56 -5.54 -1.82
C ILE A 189 -6.18 -5.23 -2.42
N LEU A 190 -5.13 -5.38 -1.60
CA LEU A 190 -3.75 -5.30 -2.04
C LEU A 190 -3.16 -6.72 -2.08
N ASN A 191 -2.72 -7.14 -3.25
CA ASN A 191 -2.05 -8.43 -3.45
C ASN A 191 -0.61 -8.18 -3.92
N LEU A 192 0.37 -8.57 -3.10
CA LEU A 192 1.79 -8.38 -3.36
C LEU A 192 2.47 -9.72 -3.63
N SER A 193 3.20 -9.81 -4.73
CA SER A 193 4.10 -10.93 -5.09
C SER A 193 5.53 -10.74 -4.58
N GLU A 194 5.86 -9.54 -4.11
CA GLU A 194 7.12 -9.20 -3.46
C GLU A 194 6.80 -8.37 -2.23
N ILE A 195 7.14 -8.91 -1.05
CA ILE A 195 6.91 -8.24 0.23
C ILE A 195 8.12 -7.34 0.52
N PRO A 196 7.92 -6.09 0.99
CA PRO A 196 9.04 -5.24 1.40
C PRO A 196 9.94 -5.94 2.44
N GLU A 197 11.23 -5.73 2.33
CA GLU A 197 12.21 -6.31 3.26
C GLU A 197 11.86 -5.98 4.72
N ASN A 198 11.95 -6.97 5.59
CA ASN A 198 11.65 -6.87 7.03
C ASN A 198 10.18 -6.54 7.37
N TYR A 199 9.25 -6.61 6.42
CA TYR A 199 7.83 -6.42 6.71
C TYR A 199 7.23 -7.62 7.45
N ILE A 200 7.57 -8.85 7.00
CA ILE A 200 7.16 -10.10 7.64
C ILE A 200 8.37 -11.01 7.78
N THR A 201 8.60 -11.50 8.99
CA THR A 201 9.61 -12.53 9.28
C THR A 201 8.94 -13.67 10.02
N ILE A 202 9.02 -14.87 9.48
CA ILE A 202 8.50 -16.08 10.10
C ILE A 202 9.65 -16.80 10.81
N LEU A 203 9.48 -17.01 12.10
CA LEU A 203 10.39 -17.80 12.92
C LEU A 203 9.96 -19.26 12.87
N SER A 204 10.89 -20.15 12.60
CA SER A 204 10.71 -21.60 12.70
C SER A 204 11.82 -22.22 13.52
N GLY A 205 11.63 -23.44 14.02
CA GLY A 205 12.69 -24.17 14.72
C GLY A 205 13.95 -24.45 13.87
N LEU A 206 13.89 -24.19 12.57
CA LEU A 206 15.00 -24.35 11.62
C LEU A 206 15.62 -23.03 11.16
N GLY A 207 15.15 -21.90 11.69
CA GLY A 207 15.63 -20.56 11.34
C GLY A 207 14.52 -19.59 10.96
N THR A 208 14.91 -18.47 10.33
CA THR A 208 14.01 -17.42 9.86
C THR A 208 13.74 -17.58 8.36
N SER A 209 12.51 -17.29 7.95
CA SER A 209 12.12 -17.26 6.55
C SER A 209 11.17 -16.09 6.32
N SER A 210 11.23 -15.48 5.15
CA SER A 210 10.28 -14.44 4.74
C SER A 210 9.37 -15.00 3.67
N PRO A 211 8.04 -14.93 3.82
CA PRO A 211 7.11 -15.30 2.76
C PRO A 211 7.25 -14.33 1.60
N ASN A 212 6.94 -14.79 0.38
CA ASN A 212 7.05 -13.97 -0.82
C ASN A 212 5.75 -13.22 -1.14
N HIS A 213 4.62 -13.73 -0.68
CA HIS A 213 3.30 -13.24 -1.07
C HIS A 213 2.51 -12.74 0.15
N LEU A 214 1.89 -11.58 -0.01
CA LEU A 214 1.04 -10.95 0.99
C LEU A 214 -0.24 -10.47 0.34
N ILE A 215 -1.39 -10.84 0.90
CA ILE A 215 -2.67 -10.24 0.56
C ILE A 215 -3.22 -9.50 1.77
N ILE A 216 -3.67 -8.26 1.55
CA ILE A 216 -4.30 -7.40 2.56
C ILE A 216 -5.72 -7.11 2.10
N ILE A 217 -6.69 -7.51 2.92
CA ILE A 217 -8.11 -7.53 2.57
C ILE A 217 -8.85 -6.56 3.48
N PRO A 218 -9.50 -5.51 2.93
CA PRO A 218 -10.38 -4.66 3.69
C PRO A 218 -11.73 -5.37 3.93
N VAL A 219 -12.17 -5.39 5.17
CA VAL A 219 -13.49 -5.87 5.56
C VAL A 219 -14.41 -4.66 5.67
N ILE A 220 -15.32 -4.53 4.71
CA ILE A 220 -16.13 -3.32 4.52
C ILE A 220 -17.55 -3.57 5.00
N PHE A 221 -18.06 -2.67 5.84
CA PHE A 221 -19.44 -2.66 6.31
C PHE A 221 -20.01 -1.23 6.23
N ASN A 222 -21.16 -1.05 5.61
CA ASN A 222 -21.81 0.26 5.43
C ASN A 222 -20.86 1.34 4.84
N ASN A 223 -20.10 1.01 3.80
CA ASN A 223 -19.11 1.87 3.16
C ASN A 223 -17.94 2.30 4.04
N GLU A 224 -17.73 1.66 5.20
CA GLU A 224 -16.57 1.87 6.06
C GLU A 224 -15.77 0.59 6.20
N THR A 225 -14.44 0.71 6.22
CA THR A 225 -13.57 -0.41 6.59
C THR A 225 -13.61 -0.58 8.09
N ILE A 226 -14.17 -1.70 8.54
CA ILE A 226 -14.29 -2.06 9.97
C ILE A 226 -13.17 -2.97 10.44
N ALA A 227 -12.54 -3.71 9.53
CA ALA A 227 -11.41 -4.58 9.85
C ALA A 227 -10.46 -4.73 8.66
N ILE A 228 -9.25 -5.19 8.94
CA ILE A 228 -8.24 -5.57 7.94
C ILE A 228 -7.78 -6.99 8.24
N ILE A 229 -7.68 -7.80 7.20
CA ILE A 229 -7.09 -9.13 7.25
C ILE A 229 -5.81 -9.11 6.43
N GLU A 230 -4.68 -9.47 7.05
CA GLU A 230 -3.39 -9.69 6.39
C GLU A 230 -3.10 -11.19 6.36
N LEU A 231 -2.79 -11.73 5.19
CA LEU A 231 -2.44 -13.14 5.02
C LEU A 231 -1.15 -13.26 4.24
N ALA A 232 -0.17 -13.94 4.82
CA ALA A 232 1.11 -14.21 4.18
C ALA A 232 1.21 -15.68 3.76
N SER A 233 1.83 -15.92 2.60
CA SER A 233 2.01 -17.26 2.03
C SER A 233 3.32 -17.36 1.26
N PHE A 234 3.87 -18.59 1.16
CA PHE A 234 4.92 -18.90 0.19
C PHE A 234 4.37 -19.15 -1.23
N LYS A 235 3.05 -19.30 -1.35
CA LYS A 235 2.36 -19.50 -2.63
C LYS A 235 1.67 -18.22 -3.06
N GLU A 236 1.62 -17.98 -4.36
CA GLU A 236 0.94 -16.84 -4.97
C GLU A 236 -0.57 -16.89 -4.70
N PHE A 237 -1.14 -15.73 -4.38
CA PHE A 237 -2.57 -15.52 -4.35
C PHE A 237 -3.05 -15.20 -5.78
N LYS A 238 -3.58 -16.22 -6.46
CA LYS A 238 -4.12 -16.06 -7.81
C LYS A 238 -5.34 -15.14 -7.82
N LYS A 239 -5.67 -14.63 -9.00
CA LYS A 239 -6.80 -13.71 -9.18
C LYS A 239 -8.11 -14.27 -8.62
N GLU A 240 -8.36 -15.57 -8.78
CA GLU A 240 -9.56 -16.24 -8.26
C GLU A 240 -9.70 -16.10 -6.74
N ILE A 241 -8.58 -16.14 -6.01
CA ILE A 241 -8.56 -15.96 -4.55
C ILE A 241 -8.86 -14.49 -4.19
N VAL A 242 -8.31 -13.54 -4.95
CA VAL A 242 -8.58 -12.10 -4.75
C VAL A 242 -10.06 -11.79 -5.00
N ASP A 243 -10.61 -12.29 -6.11
CA ASP A 243 -12.02 -12.11 -6.49
C ASP A 243 -12.94 -12.73 -5.41
N MET A 244 -12.60 -13.92 -4.93
CA MET A 244 -13.33 -14.61 -3.87
C MET A 244 -13.35 -13.79 -2.58
N PHE A 245 -12.21 -13.26 -2.12
CA PHE A 245 -12.18 -12.42 -0.92
C PHE A 245 -12.98 -11.13 -1.09
N SER A 246 -13.01 -10.55 -2.29
CA SER A 246 -13.85 -9.39 -2.58
C SER A 246 -15.33 -9.71 -2.38
N GLU A 247 -15.79 -10.89 -2.81
CA GLU A 247 -17.18 -11.30 -2.69
C GLU A 247 -17.58 -11.69 -1.24
N ILE A 248 -16.69 -12.37 -0.49
CA ILE A 248 -16.99 -12.80 0.89
C ILE A 248 -16.74 -11.74 1.94
N SER A 249 -16.06 -10.63 1.61
CA SER A 249 -15.71 -9.56 2.55
C SER A 249 -16.92 -9.03 3.31
N GLU A 250 -18.06 -8.84 2.63
CA GLU A 250 -19.31 -8.38 3.26
C GLU A 250 -19.87 -9.41 4.27
N HIS A 251 -19.76 -10.71 3.98
CA HIS A 251 -20.19 -11.76 4.90
C HIS A 251 -19.32 -11.81 6.17
N ILE A 252 -18.01 -11.66 6.00
CA ILE A 252 -17.08 -11.53 7.13
C ILE A 252 -17.42 -10.27 7.95
N ALA A 253 -17.70 -9.14 7.28
CA ALA A 253 -18.07 -7.89 7.93
C ALA A 253 -19.34 -8.03 8.79
N LYS A 254 -20.39 -8.66 8.25
CA LYS A 254 -21.63 -8.94 8.99
C LYS A 254 -21.40 -9.81 10.23
N SER A 255 -20.44 -10.72 10.16
CA SER A 255 -20.09 -11.58 11.30
C SER A 255 -19.28 -10.82 12.36
N LEU A 256 -18.30 -10.01 11.93
CA LEU A 256 -17.49 -9.18 12.85
C LEU A 256 -18.29 -8.04 13.49
N SER A 257 -19.27 -7.47 12.81
CA SER A 257 -20.10 -6.36 13.33
C SER A 257 -20.99 -6.76 14.51
N LYS A 258 -21.08 -8.05 14.84
CA LYS A 258 -21.82 -8.55 16.01
C LYS A 258 -21.06 -8.35 17.33
N TYR A 259 -19.74 -8.11 17.24
CA TYR A 259 -18.83 -7.91 18.38
C TYR A 259 -18.45 -6.44 18.55
#